data_d0dfe30078c52e0ee82f3d89c6417853
#
_entry.id   d0dfe30078c52e0ee82f3d89c6417853
#
_cell.length_a   1.000
_cell.length_b   1.000
_cell.length_c   1.000
_cell.angle_alpha   90.00
_cell.angle_beta   90.00
_cell.angle_gamma   90.00
#
_symmetry.space_group_name_H-M   'P 1'
#
loop_
_entity.id
_entity.type
_entity.pdbx_description
1 polymer ?
#
loop_
_entity_poly.entity_id
_entity_poly.type
_entity_poly.pdbx_seq_one_letter_code
_entity_poly.pdbx_strand_id
1 'polypeptide(L)'
;VRLQTPVAGIRRRIGIFDENNGVYFEDAGDGTYYCVIRSKTSGSVVETRIPRSDWNGDRLDGTGPSSLVANPDAQQMFVINYDWYGVGQVKFGWLIRGHIHTIHTFENSNTINTPWCSTPFLPIRLELTNTTGGQTAPYHYMWQGSNSLTTEGQAEKLGIAQNITSPITGRTMSVANTFYPILSIRLKSSTLQGIVLPTFFQAATLDNTSVFYKLVTNATLTGANFVDMPDANAFTQYDVSATSYTGGTDIDSGFVISGGGGTGIRLDKDTVYQIGRSSLGTVSDTLTLAVAAPIANKAALAQMTWIEQR
;
A
#
# COMPACT_ATOMS: atom_id res chain seq x y z
N VAL A 1 7.94 -4.03 -20.50
CA VAL A 1 7.71 -5.19 -21.39
C VAL A 1 8.06 -4.81 -22.80
N ARG A 2 8.52 -5.77 -23.59
CA ARG A 2 8.64 -5.68 -25.05
C ARG A 2 7.70 -6.71 -25.66
N LEU A 3 6.65 -6.26 -26.34
CA LEU A 3 5.68 -7.17 -26.95
C LEU A 3 6.24 -7.83 -28.22
N GLN A 4 7.09 -7.14 -28.93
CA GLN A 4 7.56 -7.49 -30.28
C GLN A 4 6.43 -7.42 -31.32
N THR A 5 6.81 -7.41 -32.57
CA THR A 5 5.87 -7.56 -33.68
C THR A 5 5.06 -8.85 -33.49
N PRO A 6 3.72 -8.81 -33.64
CA PRO A 6 2.88 -9.99 -33.52
C PRO A 6 3.32 -11.12 -34.43
N VAL A 7 3.32 -12.33 -33.90
CA VAL A 7 3.69 -13.56 -34.65
C VAL A 7 2.49 -14.49 -34.61
N ALA A 8 2.03 -14.91 -35.80
CA ALA A 8 0.89 -15.82 -35.92
C ALA A 8 1.10 -17.09 -35.08
N GLY A 9 0.12 -17.46 -34.28
CA GLY A 9 0.19 -18.62 -33.38
C GLY A 9 0.90 -18.38 -32.06
N ILE A 10 1.42 -17.18 -31.81
CA ILE A 10 2.01 -16.81 -30.51
C ILE A 10 1.09 -15.80 -29.83
N ARG A 11 0.55 -16.18 -28.69
CA ARG A 11 -0.28 -15.30 -27.85
C ARG A 11 0.52 -14.85 -26.65
N ARG A 12 0.50 -13.54 -26.36
CA ARG A 12 1.17 -12.92 -25.22
C ARG A 12 0.15 -12.17 -24.39
N ARG A 13 0.17 -12.36 -23.08
CA ARG A 13 -0.73 -11.69 -22.12
C ARG A 13 0.08 -11.09 -21.01
N ILE A 14 -0.28 -9.89 -20.59
CA ILE A 14 0.31 -9.18 -19.46
C ILE A 14 -0.76 -8.46 -18.66
N GLY A 15 -0.80 -8.69 -17.37
CA GLY A 15 -1.78 -8.04 -16.51
C GLY A 15 -1.88 -8.67 -15.13
N ILE A 16 -3.05 -8.56 -14.56
CA ILE A 16 -3.41 -9.07 -13.25
C ILE A 16 -4.52 -10.08 -13.46
N PHE A 17 -4.19 -11.37 -13.51
CA PHE A 17 -5.17 -12.40 -13.83
C PHE A 17 -4.73 -13.79 -13.38
N ASP A 18 -5.73 -14.64 -13.15
CA ASP A 18 -5.60 -16.08 -12.96
C ASP A 18 -6.34 -16.87 -14.06
N GLU A 19 -6.61 -18.14 -13.83
CA GLU A 19 -7.34 -18.97 -14.79
C GLU A 19 -8.82 -18.57 -14.91
N ASN A 20 -9.37 -17.90 -13.92
CA ASN A 20 -10.80 -17.63 -13.80
C ASN A 20 -11.15 -16.15 -14.01
N ASN A 21 -10.31 -15.24 -13.51
CA ASN A 21 -10.61 -13.80 -13.45
C ASN A 21 -9.38 -12.99 -13.82
N GLY A 22 -9.60 -11.73 -14.19
CA GLY A 22 -8.55 -10.75 -14.33
C GLY A 22 -8.72 -9.76 -15.46
N VAL A 23 -7.73 -8.92 -15.56
CA VAL A 23 -7.62 -7.87 -16.58
C VAL A 23 -6.22 -7.89 -17.17
N TYR A 24 -6.10 -7.84 -18.49
CA TYR A 24 -4.81 -7.94 -19.16
C TYR A 24 -4.82 -7.36 -20.58
N PHE A 25 -3.64 -6.94 -21.01
CA PHE A 25 -3.35 -6.72 -22.41
C PHE A 25 -3.05 -8.05 -23.08
N GLU A 26 -3.55 -8.22 -24.29
CA GLU A 26 -3.29 -9.39 -25.09
C GLU A 26 -2.79 -9.00 -26.49
N ASP A 27 -1.70 -9.60 -26.91
CA ASP A 27 -1.33 -9.79 -28.29
C ASP A 27 -1.77 -11.20 -28.67
N ALA A 28 -2.76 -11.30 -29.54
CA ALA A 28 -3.33 -12.58 -29.92
C ALA A 28 -2.51 -13.30 -31.02
N GLY A 29 -1.48 -12.64 -31.57
CA GLY A 29 -0.70 -13.14 -32.69
C GLY A 29 -1.40 -13.02 -34.04
N ASP A 30 -2.52 -12.32 -34.08
CA ASP A 30 -3.31 -12.03 -35.31
C ASP A 30 -3.04 -10.64 -35.90
N GLY A 31 -2.06 -9.92 -35.34
CA GLY A 31 -1.72 -8.54 -35.71
C GLY A 31 -2.51 -7.50 -34.91
N THR A 32 -3.35 -7.92 -33.98
CA THR A 32 -4.20 -7.04 -33.17
C THR A 32 -3.87 -7.17 -31.69
N TYR A 33 -3.97 -6.03 -31.00
CA TYR A 33 -3.89 -5.96 -29.55
C TYR A 33 -5.28 -5.84 -28.96
N TYR A 34 -5.47 -6.45 -27.79
CA TYR A 34 -6.74 -6.46 -27.08
C TYR A 34 -6.59 -5.95 -25.65
N CYS A 35 -7.60 -5.23 -25.18
CA CYS A 35 -7.88 -5.04 -23.76
C CYS A 35 -8.91 -6.09 -23.34
N VAL A 36 -8.61 -6.85 -22.30
CA VAL A 36 -9.43 -8.03 -21.95
C VAL A 36 -9.82 -7.98 -20.48
N ILE A 37 -11.11 -8.23 -20.22
CA ILE A 37 -11.61 -8.63 -18.90
C ILE A 37 -11.98 -10.12 -18.98
N ARG A 38 -11.44 -10.91 -18.07
CA ARG A 38 -11.81 -12.31 -17.83
C ARG A 38 -12.63 -12.40 -16.55
N SER A 39 -13.76 -13.09 -16.60
CA SER A 39 -14.68 -13.23 -15.47
C SER A 39 -15.26 -14.61 -15.38
N LYS A 40 -15.38 -15.15 -14.15
CA LYS A 40 -16.09 -16.39 -13.85
C LYS A 40 -17.34 -16.15 -12.98
N THR A 41 -17.80 -14.95 -12.84
CA THR A 41 -18.96 -14.60 -12.02
C THR A 41 -20.26 -15.27 -12.50
N SER A 42 -20.35 -15.59 -13.78
CA SER A 42 -21.49 -16.35 -14.37
C SER A 42 -21.43 -17.87 -14.14
N GLY A 43 -20.39 -18.38 -13.45
CA GLY A 43 -20.15 -19.82 -13.29
C GLY A 43 -19.22 -20.42 -14.34
N SER A 44 -19.11 -19.80 -15.51
CA SER A 44 -18.17 -20.16 -16.58
C SER A 44 -17.21 -18.99 -16.86
N VAL A 45 -16.00 -19.30 -17.33
CA VAL A 45 -15.03 -18.27 -17.70
C VAL A 45 -15.48 -17.60 -18.99
N VAL A 46 -15.68 -16.30 -18.93
CA VAL A 46 -16.02 -15.43 -20.07
C VAL A 46 -14.93 -14.39 -20.26
N GLU A 47 -14.46 -14.20 -21.48
CA GLU A 47 -13.50 -13.14 -21.84
C GLU A 47 -14.21 -12.08 -22.69
N THR A 48 -14.26 -10.87 -22.17
CA THR A 48 -14.67 -9.69 -22.95
C THR A 48 -13.41 -9.08 -23.56
N ARG A 49 -13.22 -9.26 -24.86
CA ARG A 49 -12.02 -8.86 -25.61
C ARG A 49 -12.35 -7.71 -26.54
N ILE A 50 -11.73 -6.56 -26.32
CA ILE A 50 -11.92 -5.36 -27.14
C ILE A 50 -10.68 -5.16 -28.01
N PRO A 51 -10.79 -5.32 -29.33
CA PRO A 51 -9.68 -5.12 -30.25
C PRO A 51 -9.28 -3.65 -30.33
N ARG A 52 -8.06 -3.40 -30.76
CA ARG A 52 -7.50 -2.03 -30.87
C ARG A 52 -8.37 -1.09 -31.70
N SER A 53 -9.04 -1.60 -32.76
CA SER A 53 -9.97 -0.82 -33.60
C SER A 53 -11.14 -0.22 -32.82
N ASP A 54 -11.54 -0.88 -31.71
CA ASP A 54 -12.73 -0.55 -30.93
C ASP A 54 -12.39 0.08 -29.58
N TRP A 55 -11.12 0.41 -29.36
CA TRP A 55 -10.73 1.13 -28.15
C TRP A 55 -11.40 2.50 -28.09
N ASN A 56 -11.99 2.83 -26.96
CA ASN A 56 -12.73 4.09 -26.75
C ASN A 56 -11.85 5.27 -26.29
N GLY A 57 -10.55 5.04 -26.07
CA GLY A 57 -9.55 6.06 -25.83
C GLY A 57 -8.62 6.27 -27.02
N ASP A 58 -7.32 6.35 -26.76
CA ASP A 58 -6.31 6.53 -27.80
C ASP A 58 -5.88 5.18 -28.40
N ARG A 59 -6.07 5.00 -29.68
CA ARG A 59 -5.70 3.76 -30.37
C ARG A 59 -4.20 3.58 -30.54
N LEU A 60 -3.41 4.65 -30.41
CA LEU A 60 -1.96 4.66 -30.61
C LEU A 60 -1.52 4.05 -31.97
N ASP A 61 -2.32 4.23 -33.01
CA ASP A 61 -2.08 3.80 -34.38
C ASP A 61 -1.90 5.01 -35.34
N GLY A 62 -1.79 6.21 -34.77
CA GLY A 62 -1.71 7.47 -35.50
C GLY A 62 -3.07 8.12 -35.76
N THR A 63 -4.20 7.41 -35.56
CA THR A 63 -5.55 7.94 -35.80
C THR A 63 -6.24 8.43 -34.52
N GLY A 64 -5.67 8.13 -33.33
CA GLY A 64 -6.20 8.55 -32.05
C GLY A 64 -5.85 10.00 -31.69
N PRO A 65 -6.38 10.52 -30.57
CA PRO A 65 -6.22 11.92 -30.15
C PRO A 65 -4.76 12.39 -30.01
N SER A 66 -3.84 11.51 -29.64
CA SER A 66 -2.42 11.87 -29.51
C SER A 66 -1.67 11.88 -30.84
N SER A 67 -2.23 11.30 -31.87
CA SER A 67 -1.55 11.01 -33.16
C SER A 67 -0.26 10.18 -33.01
N LEU A 68 -0.08 9.50 -31.89
CA LEU A 68 1.07 8.64 -31.64
C LEU A 68 0.86 7.26 -32.27
N VAL A 69 1.98 6.66 -32.67
CA VAL A 69 2.03 5.26 -33.12
C VAL A 69 2.86 4.49 -32.11
N ALA A 70 2.27 3.48 -31.47
CA ALA A 70 3.00 2.60 -30.57
C ALA A 70 3.90 1.65 -31.37
N ASN A 71 5.15 1.56 -30.97
CA ASN A 71 6.12 0.63 -31.56
C ASN A 71 6.23 -0.62 -30.67
N PRO A 72 5.70 -1.79 -31.07
CA PRO A 72 5.74 -3.03 -30.28
C PRO A 72 7.15 -3.57 -30.08
N ASP A 73 8.09 -3.20 -30.92
CA ASP A 73 9.48 -3.64 -30.82
C ASP A 73 10.32 -2.83 -29.85
N ALA A 74 9.78 -1.70 -29.36
CA ALA A 74 10.39 -0.91 -28.29
C ALA A 74 9.99 -1.45 -26.91
N GLN A 75 10.69 -1.03 -25.86
CA GLN A 75 10.29 -1.28 -24.49
C GLN A 75 9.01 -0.51 -24.18
N GLN A 76 8.05 -1.19 -23.59
CA GLN A 76 6.72 -0.66 -23.29
C GLN A 76 6.43 -0.69 -21.78
N MET A 77 5.64 0.27 -21.33
CA MET A 77 5.11 0.31 -19.98
C MET A 77 3.59 0.42 -20.05
N PHE A 78 2.91 -0.61 -19.55
CA PHE A 78 1.46 -0.66 -19.47
C PHE A 78 0.98 -0.26 -18.09
N VAL A 79 -0.17 0.37 -18.04
CA VAL A 79 -0.85 0.76 -16.81
C VAL A 79 -2.26 0.17 -16.85
N ILE A 80 -2.63 -0.53 -15.79
CA ILE A 80 -4.00 -0.99 -15.58
C ILE A 80 -4.44 -0.36 -14.26
N ASN A 81 -5.49 0.45 -14.32
CA ASN A 81 -6.12 1.06 -13.16
C ASN A 81 -7.54 0.51 -13.04
N TYR A 82 -7.92 -0.01 -11.89
CA TYR A 82 -9.24 -0.60 -11.67
C TYR A 82 -9.71 -0.41 -10.23
N ASP A 83 -11.00 -0.26 -10.06
CA ASP A 83 -11.62 -0.23 -8.76
C ASP A 83 -11.69 -1.65 -8.19
N TRP A 84 -11.16 -1.82 -6.99
CA TRP A 84 -10.92 -3.12 -6.36
C TRP A 84 -12.17 -3.98 -6.13
N TYR A 85 -13.34 -3.36 -5.99
CA TYR A 85 -14.60 -4.07 -5.71
C TYR A 85 -15.20 -4.83 -6.89
N GLY A 86 -14.59 -4.78 -8.07
CA GLY A 86 -15.07 -5.50 -9.25
C GLY A 86 -16.33 -4.91 -9.90
N VAL A 87 -16.76 -3.72 -9.50
CA VAL A 87 -17.96 -3.04 -10.03
C VAL A 87 -17.64 -1.68 -10.65
N GLY A 88 -16.46 -1.17 -10.42
CA GLY A 88 -15.98 0.10 -10.95
C GLY A 88 -15.38 0.00 -12.34
N GLN A 89 -14.77 1.09 -12.75
CA GLN A 89 -14.08 1.18 -14.04
C GLN A 89 -12.83 0.31 -14.08
N VAL A 90 -12.49 -0.15 -15.29
CA VAL A 90 -11.17 -0.70 -15.59
C VAL A 90 -10.56 0.09 -16.73
N LYS A 91 -9.49 0.83 -16.44
CA LYS A 91 -8.78 1.66 -17.41
C LYS A 91 -7.48 1.00 -17.82
N PHE A 92 -7.28 0.92 -19.12
CA PHE A 92 -6.05 0.48 -19.74
C PHE A 92 -5.29 1.70 -20.26
N GLY A 93 -4.04 1.81 -19.90
CA GLY A 93 -3.16 2.88 -20.32
C GLY A 93 -1.82 2.39 -20.85
N TRP A 94 -1.22 3.21 -21.66
CA TRP A 94 0.11 2.98 -22.21
C TRP A 94 0.97 4.20 -21.94
N LEU A 95 2.10 4.02 -21.26
CA LEU A 95 3.00 5.12 -20.94
C LEU A 95 3.95 5.37 -22.09
N ILE A 96 3.85 6.55 -22.71
CA ILE A 96 4.72 6.99 -23.79
C ILE A 96 5.24 8.39 -23.44
N ARG A 97 6.56 8.59 -23.49
CA ARG A 97 7.22 9.87 -23.22
C ARG A 97 6.82 10.50 -21.87
N GLY A 98 6.62 9.68 -20.85
CA GLY A 98 6.26 10.14 -19.50
C GLY A 98 4.76 10.46 -19.31
N HIS A 99 3.92 10.28 -20.32
CA HIS A 99 2.47 10.49 -20.24
C HIS A 99 1.72 9.16 -20.37
N ILE A 100 0.73 8.96 -19.51
CA ILE A 100 -0.19 7.81 -19.60
C ILE A 100 -1.29 8.15 -20.60
N HIS A 101 -1.29 7.49 -21.75
CA HIS A 101 -2.37 7.56 -22.72
C HIS A 101 -3.40 6.49 -22.38
N THR A 102 -4.60 6.89 -21.95
CA THR A 102 -5.71 5.95 -21.76
C THR A 102 -6.14 5.43 -23.10
N ILE A 103 -6.03 4.13 -23.32
CA ILE A 103 -6.36 3.50 -24.61
C ILE A 103 -7.78 2.91 -24.62
N HIS A 104 -8.20 2.33 -23.48
CA HIS A 104 -9.55 1.80 -23.35
C HIS A 104 -10.03 1.86 -21.89
N THR A 105 -11.32 2.08 -21.71
CA THR A 105 -11.98 2.04 -20.41
C THR A 105 -13.22 1.16 -20.50
N PHE A 106 -13.30 0.16 -19.63
CA PHE A 106 -14.54 -0.56 -19.37
C PHE A 106 -15.33 0.20 -18.31
N GLU A 107 -16.49 0.72 -18.68
CA GLU A 107 -17.40 1.44 -17.79
C GLU A 107 -18.37 0.46 -17.14
N ASN A 108 -18.00 -0.09 -16.00
CA ASN A 108 -18.81 -1.10 -15.32
C ASN A 108 -19.81 -0.50 -14.32
N SER A 109 -19.46 0.62 -13.70
CA SER A 109 -20.31 1.31 -12.72
C SER A 109 -21.66 1.68 -13.32
N ASN A 110 -22.74 1.32 -12.63
CA ASN A 110 -24.12 1.55 -13.05
C ASN A 110 -24.49 0.87 -14.39
N THR A 111 -23.68 -0.09 -14.84
CA THR A 111 -23.86 -0.78 -16.13
C THR A 111 -24.00 -2.27 -15.94
N ILE A 112 -23.22 -2.88 -15.04
CA ILE A 112 -23.24 -4.33 -14.80
C ILE A 112 -24.07 -4.69 -13.56
N ASN A 113 -24.72 -5.85 -13.58
CA ASN A 113 -25.54 -6.34 -12.46
C ASN A 113 -24.77 -7.25 -11.51
N THR A 114 -23.59 -7.72 -11.91
CA THR A 114 -22.71 -8.58 -11.14
C THR A 114 -21.28 -8.07 -11.25
N PRO A 115 -20.46 -8.21 -10.21
CA PRO A 115 -19.05 -7.83 -10.32
C PRO A 115 -18.37 -8.52 -11.50
N TRP A 116 -17.47 -7.81 -12.18
CA TRP A 116 -16.69 -8.39 -13.28
C TRP A 116 -15.64 -9.40 -12.78
N CYS A 117 -15.38 -9.44 -11.49
CA CYS A 117 -14.37 -10.30 -10.87
C CYS A 117 -14.96 -10.99 -9.65
N SER A 118 -14.79 -12.30 -9.52
CA SER A 118 -15.25 -13.08 -8.37
C SER A 118 -14.25 -13.13 -7.21
N THR A 119 -13.03 -12.62 -7.40
CA THR A 119 -12.01 -12.48 -6.38
C THR A 119 -11.16 -11.23 -6.61
N PRO A 120 -10.87 -10.44 -5.57
CA PRO A 120 -9.98 -9.30 -5.69
C PRO A 120 -8.49 -9.69 -5.67
N PHE A 121 -8.16 -10.89 -5.24
CA PHE A 121 -6.78 -11.37 -5.10
C PHE A 121 -6.30 -12.03 -6.39
N LEU A 122 -5.80 -11.20 -7.30
CA LEU A 122 -5.30 -11.64 -8.59
C LEU A 122 -3.78 -11.49 -8.65
N PRO A 123 -3.07 -12.52 -9.13
CA PRO A 123 -1.63 -12.43 -9.32
C PRO A 123 -1.30 -11.55 -10.51
N ILE A 124 -0.19 -10.87 -10.45
CA ILE A 124 0.45 -10.29 -11.61
C ILE A 124 0.99 -11.44 -12.44
N ARG A 125 0.60 -11.51 -13.72
CA ARG A 125 0.93 -12.64 -14.57
C ARG A 125 1.40 -12.18 -15.95
N LEU A 126 2.39 -12.88 -16.43
CA LEU A 126 2.86 -12.86 -17.80
C LEU A 126 2.63 -14.24 -18.39
N GLU A 127 2.00 -14.29 -19.55
CA GLU A 127 1.71 -15.56 -20.22
C GLU A 127 2.16 -15.49 -21.69
N LEU A 128 2.87 -16.52 -22.10
CA LEU A 128 3.21 -16.78 -23.49
C LEU A 128 2.67 -18.14 -23.86
N THR A 129 1.85 -18.20 -24.90
CA THR A 129 1.25 -19.44 -25.35
C THR A 129 1.49 -19.64 -26.85
N ASN A 130 2.00 -20.79 -27.22
CA ASN A 130 2.00 -21.23 -28.61
C ASN A 130 0.66 -21.91 -28.91
N THR A 131 -0.21 -21.26 -29.69
CA THR A 131 -1.57 -21.72 -29.97
C THR A 131 -1.66 -22.71 -31.12
N THR A 132 -0.61 -22.81 -31.95
CA THR A 132 -0.57 -23.67 -33.14
C THR A 132 0.39 -24.84 -33.01
N GLY A 133 1.19 -24.89 -31.95
CA GLY A 133 2.14 -25.96 -31.69
C GLY A 133 3.43 -25.95 -32.53
N GLY A 134 3.55 -25.10 -33.54
CA GLY A 134 4.67 -25.10 -34.48
C GLY A 134 5.47 -23.80 -34.58
N GLN A 135 5.06 -22.75 -33.89
CA GLN A 135 5.73 -21.45 -34.00
C GLN A 135 6.77 -21.24 -32.92
N THR A 136 7.87 -20.66 -33.29
CA THR A 136 8.89 -20.18 -32.38
C THR A 136 9.01 -18.67 -32.50
N ALA A 137 8.87 -17.95 -31.42
CA ALA A 137 9.19 -16.53 -31.37
C ALA A 137 10.62 -16.35 -30.85
N PRO A 138 11.44 -15.48 -31.45
CA PRO A 138 12.88 -15.44 -31.17
C PRO A 138 13.27 -14.92 -29.79
N TYR A 139 12.38 -14.25 -29.05
CA TYR A 139 12.66 -13.73 -27.71
C TYR A 139 11.45 -13.79 -26.81
N HIS A 140 11.68 -14.29 -25.58
CA HIS A 140 10.64 -14.48 -24.58
C HIS A 140 11.14 -14.04 -23.24
N TYR A 141 11.60 -12.81 -23.10
CA TYR A 141 11.74 -12.31 -21.76
C TYR A 141 10.68 -11.22 -21.53
N MET A 142 10.05 -11.33 -20.42
CA MET A 142 9.21 -10.30 -19.89
C MET A 142 9.77 -9.92 -18.54
N TRP A 143 10.13 -8.67 -18.37
CA TRP A 143 10.46 -8.13 -17.08
C TRP A 143 9.26 -7.37 -16.55
N GLN A 144 8.96 -7.56 -15.29
CA GLN A 144 7.85 -6.91 -14.66
C GLN A 144 8.25 -6.31 -13.31
N GLY A 145 7.94 -5.04 -13.13
CA GLY A 145 7.79 -4.41 -11.86
C GLY A 145 6.33 -4.05 -11.68
N SER A 146 5.75 -4.28 -10.53
CA SER A 146 4.45 -3.71 -10.19
C SER A 146 4.65 -2.57 -9.22
N ASN A 147 3.92 -1.52 -9.46
CA ASN A 147 3.73 -0.46 -8.50
C ASN A 147 2.22 -0.33 -8.28
N SER A 148 1.76 -0.56 -7.07
CA SER A 148 0.39 -0.26 -6.69
C SER A 148 0.36 1.22 -6.33
N LEU A 149 -0.22 2.02 -7.20
CA LEU A 149 -0.61 3.39 -6.89
C LEU A 149 -2.02 3.34 -6.35
N THR A 150 -2.17 3.58 -5.06
CA THR A 150 -3.46 4.02 -4.53
C THR A 150 -3.62 5.47 -4.94
N THR A 151 -4.29 5.71 -6.05
CA THR A 151 -4.68 7.05 -6.43
C THR A 151 -5.95 7.41 -5.68
N GLU A 152 -5.85 8.41 -4.80
CA GLU A 152 -6.90 9.38 -4.47
C GLU A 152 -8.36 8.91 -4.27
N GLY A 153 -8.62 7.63 -4.15
CA GLY A 153 -9.89 7.16 -3.67
C GLY A 153 -10.08 7.66 -2.24
N GLN A 154 -10.97 8.61 -2.02
CA GLN A 154 -11.31 9.07 -0.66
C GLN A 154 -11.79 7.91 0.22
N ALA A 155 -12.31 6.84 -0.38
CA ALA A 155 -12.70 5.62 0.31
C ALA A 155 -11.51 4.90 0.97
N GLU A 156 -10.32 4.95 0.40
CA GLU A 156 -9.13 4.32 0.98
C GLU A 156 -8.51 5.12 2.12
N LYS A 157 -8.93 6.37 2.30
CA LYS A 157 -8.57 7.19 3.46
C LYS A 157 -9.55 7.01 4.63
N LEU A 158 -10.62 6.25 4.45
CA LEU A 158 -11.60 5.93 5.48
C LEU A 158 -11.05 4.81 6.38
N GLY A 159 -10.09 5.16 7.23
CA GLY A 159 -9.68 4.34 8.36
C GLY A 159 -10.41 4.78 9.63
N ILE A 160 -10.39 3.93 10.63
CA ILE A 160 -10.85 4.27 11.98
C ILE A 160 -9.72 5.02 12.67
N ALA A 161 -9.98 6.28 13.07
CA ALA A 161 -9.02 7.05 13.84
C ALA A 161 -8.98 6.52 15.28
N GLN A 162 -7.78 6.23 15.75
CA GLN A 162 -7.51 5.80 17.13
C GLN A 162 -6.54 6.76 17.80
N ASN A 163 -6.65 6.88 19.11
CA ASN A 163 -5.67 7.62 19.91
C ASN A 163 -5.51 6.99 21.27
N ILE A 164 -4.36 7.17 21.86
CA ILE A 164 -4.05 6.75 23.22
C ILE A 164 -3.09 7.74 23.88
N THR A 165 -3.25 7.93 25.16
CA THR A 165 -2.35 8.75 25.99
C THR A 165 -1.70 7.89 27.07
N SER A 166 -0.51 8.26 27.49
CA SER A 166 0.06 7.73 28.73
C SER A 166 -0.80 8.10 29.95
N PRO A 167 -0.66 7.40 31.07
CA PRO A 167 -1.29 7.81 32.33
C PRO A 167 -0.99 9.27 32.68
N ILE A 168 -1.96 9.95 33.26
CA ILE A 168 -1.86 11.38 33.63
C ILE A 168 -0.72 11.67 34.63
N THR A 169 -0.31 10.66 35.39
CA THR A 169 0.86 10.75 36.29
C THR A 169 2.17 10.85 35.53
N GLY A 170 2.17 10.57 34.24
CA GLY A 170 3.36 10.52 33.41
C GLY A 170 4.29 9.36 33.72
N ARG A 171 5.33 9.23 32.93
CA ARG A 171 6.44 8.30 33.13
C ARG A 171 7.60 9.02 33.77
N THR A 172 8.05 8.51 34.94
CA THR A 172 9.24 9.05 35.60
C THR A 172 10.51 8.51 34.92
N MET A 173 11.40 9.41 34.54
CA MET A 173 12.74 9.14 34.03
C MET A 173 13.71 9.18 35.19
N SER A 174 13.95 8.02 35.82
CA SER A 174 14.72 7.92 37.06
C SER A 174 16.24 8.15 36.92
N VAL A 175 16.77 8.00 35.67
CA VAL A 175 18.19 8.22 35.36
C VAL A 175 18.29 9.29 34.28
N ALA A 176 19.14 10.27 34.50
CA ALA A 176 19.42 11.32 33.53
C ALA A 176 19.99 10.77 32.21
N ASN A 177 19.64 11.38 31.09
CA ASN A 177 20.13 11.05 29.74
C ASN A 177 19.82 9.60 29.30
N THR A 178 18.84 8.95 29.93
CA THR A 178 18.40 7.60 29.59
C THR A 178 17.01 7.67 28.97
N PHE A 179 16.81 7.03 27.81
CA PHE A 179 15.52 6.97 27.16
C PHE A 179 14.63 5.88 27.79
N TYR A 180 13.43 6.29 28.16
CA TYR A 180 12.39 5.42 28.72
C TYR A 180 11.24 5.30 27.73
N PRO A 181 10.74 4.10 27.44
CA PRO A 181 9.53 3.92 26.65
C PRO A 181 8.35 4.45 27.46
N ILE A 182 7.54 5.31 26.86
CA ILE A 182 6.35 5.89 27.52
C ILE A 182 5.07 5.27 26.94
N LEU A 183 5.05 5.07 25.65
CA LEU A 183 3.89 4.57 24.94
C LEU A 183 4.35 3.75 23.72
N SER A 184 3.80 2.57 23.59
CA SER A 184 4.07 1.68 22.44
C SER A 184 2.76 1.18 21.84
N ILE A 185 2.73 1.00 20.53
CA ILE A 185 1.58 0.44 19.81
C ILE A 185 2.04 -0.68 18.88
N ARG A 186 1.16 -1.66 18.65
CA ARG A 186 1.35 -2.76 17.67
C ARG A 186 0.01 -3.28 17.20
N LEU A 187 -0.01 -4.08 16.15
CA LEU A 187 -1.19 -4.85 15.73
C LEU A 187 -1.48 -5.99 16.73
N LYS A 188 -2.75 -6.34 16.91
CA LYS A 188 -3.18 -7.56 17.58
C LYS A 188 -2.74 -8.77 16.76
N SER A 189 -2.43 -9.88 17.41
CA SER A 189 -2.09 -11.13 16.73
C SER A 189 -3.23 -11.67 15.85
N SER A 190 -4.47 -11.34 16.18
CA SER A 190 -5.67 -11.70 15.41
C SER A 190 -5.91 -10.83 14.18
N THR A 191 -5.25 -9.68 14.08
CA THR A 191 -5.48 -8.67 13.03
C THR A 191 -4.20 -8.21 12.34
N LEU A 192 -3.23 -9.11 12.18
CA LEU A 192 -1.94 -8.83 11.53
C LEU A 192 -2.04 -8.41 10.06
N GLN A 193 -3.23 -8.51 9.46
CA GLN A 193 -3.48 -8.03 8.09
C GLN A 193 -3.88 -6.54 8.04
N GLY A 194 -4.16 -5.94 9.19
CA GLY A 194 -4.48 -4.52 9.28
C GLY A 194 -3.27 -3.65 8.96
N ILE A 195 -3.55 -2.45 8.51
CA ILE A 195 -2.57 -1.39 8.26
C ILE A 195 -2.80 -0.29 9.29
N VAL A 196 -1.74 0.12 9.96
CA VAL A 196 -1.78 1.22 10.93
C VAL A 196 -0.87 2.33 10.45
N LEU A 197 -1.44 3.51 10.26
CA LEU A 197 -0.76 4.72 9.80
C LEU A 197 -0.70 5.72 10.94
N PRO A 198 0.42 5.84 11.67
CA PRO A 198 0.61 6.89 12.65
C PRO A 198 0.52 8.27 11.98
N THR A 199 -0.27 9.17 12.57
CA THR A 199 -0.51 10.50 12.02
C THR A 199 0.01 11.62 12.91
N PHE A 200 0.09 11.35 14.21
CA PHE A 200 0.49 12.35 15.18
C PHE A 200 1.03 11.67 16.43
N PHE A 201 2.06 12.26 17.00
CA PHE A 201 2.49 11.97 18.36
C PHE A 201 2.84 13.24 19.11
N GLN A 202 2.76 13.19 20.41
CA GLN A 202 3.08 14.29 21.29
C GLN A 202 3.84 13.78 22.51
N ALA A 203 4.85 14.51 22.90
CA ALA A 203 5.48 14.39 24.21
C ALA A 203 5.34 15.72 24.97
N ALA A 204 5.10 15.63 26.24
CA ALA A 204 5.02 16.80 27.12
C ALA A 204 5.71 16.50 28.44
N THR A 205 6.22 17.52 29.11
CA THR A 205 6.81 17.39 30.44
C THR A 205 5.82 17.83 31.50
N LEU A 206 5.83 17.16 32.63
CA LEU A 206 5.09 17.62 33.82
C LEU A 206 5.89 18.62 34.63
N ASP A 207 7.18 18.70 34.37
CA ASP A 207 8.15 19.57 35.03
C ASP A 207 8.72 20.62 34.09
N ASN A 208 9.22 21.73 34.60
CA ASN A 208 9.92 22.76 33.80
C ASN A 208 11.30 22.26 33.34
N THR A 209 11.34 21.14 32.63
CA THR A 209 12.59 20.55 32.12
C THR A 209 12.38 20.15 30.66
N SER A 210 13.29 20.58 29.79
CA SER A 210 13.29 20.10 28.41
C SER A 210 13.57 18.62 28.36
N VAL A 211 12.90 17.90 27.44
CA VAL A 211 13.11 16.48 27.24
C VAL A 211 13.43 16.17 25.79
N PHE A 212 14.15 15.09 25.58
CA PHE A 212 14.41 14.54 24.25
C PHE A 212 13.44 13.40 23.99
N TYR A 213 12.96 13.27 22.77
CA TYR A 213 12.13 12.14 22.35
C TYR A 213 12.78 11.37 21.22
N LYS A 214 12.41 10.12 21.11
CA LYS A 214 12.68 9.24 19.97
C LYS A 214 11.44 8.44 19.63
N LEU A 215 11.18 8.29 18.35
CA LEU A 215 10.21 7.35 17.83
C LEU A 215 10.98 6.15 17.27
N VAL A 216 10.80 5.00 17.91
CA VAL A 216 11.62 3.80 17.66
C VAL A 216 10.73 2.67 17.17
N THR A 217 11.14 2.01 16.09
CA THR A 217 10.44 0.84 15.55
C THR A 217 11.14 -0.44 15.97
N ASN A 218 10.35 -1.47 16.23
CA ASN A 218 10.82 -2.83 16.49
C ASN A 218 11.85 -2.93 17.62
N ALA A 219 11.73 -2.05 18.62
CA ALA A 219 12.51 -2.15 19.84
C ALA A 219 12.07 -3.37 20.68
N THR A 220 13.02 -4.03 21.32
CA THR A 220 12.74 -5.05 22.33
C THR A 220 12.41 -4.37 23.65
N LEU A 221 11.16 -4.49 24.09
CA LEU A 221 10.65 -3.87 25.30
C LEU A 221 10.78 -4.80 26.49
N THR A 222 11.24 -4.26 27.63
CA THR A 222 11.29 -4.99 28.91
C THR A 222 10.09 -4.58 29.76
N GLY A 223 9.38 -5.57 30.30
CA GLY A 223 8.22 -5.33 31.18
C GLY A 223 6.98 -4.78 30.45
N ALA A 224 6.92 -4.88 29.13
CA ALA A 224 5.75 -4.51 28.37
C ALA A 224 4.57 -5.44 28.65
N ASN A 225 3.39 -4.86 28.80
CA ASN A 225 2.11 -5.57 28.89
C ASN A 225 1.12 -4.93 27.92
N PHE A 226 1.11 -5.42 26.69
CA PHE A 226 0.21 -4.92 25.66
C PHE A 226 -1.24 -5.28 25.95
N VAL A 227 -2.10 -4.28 25.99
CA VAL A 227 -3.54 -4.42 26.17
C VAL A 227 -4.30 -3.94 24.95
N ASP A 228 -5.47 -4.49 24.72
CA ASP A 228 -6.34 -4.09 23.61
C ASP A 228 -6.80 -2.65 23.79
N MET A 229 -6.99 -1.95 22.66
CA MET A 229 -7.63 -0.63 22.67
C MET A 229 -9.04 -0.73 23.26
N PRO A 230 -9.54 0.35 23.92
CA PRO A 230 -10.91 0.40 24.45
C PRO A 230 -11.99 0.17 23.37
N ASP A 231 -11.72 0.55 22.12
CA ASP A 231 -12.59 0.22 20.99
C ASP A 231 -12.42 -1.25 20.62
N ALA A 232 -13.50 -2.03 20.74
CA ALA A 232 -13.51 -3.45 20.41
C ALA A 232 -13.20 -3.75 18.93
N ASN A 233 -13.41 -2.78 18.04
CA ASN A 233 -13.13 -2.89 16.61
C ASN A 233 -11.71 -2.51 16.24
N ALA A 234 -10.94 -1.95 17.16
CA ALA A 234 -9.55 -1.57 16.92
C ALA A 234 -8.67 -2.79 16.63
N PHE A 235 -7.72 -2.62 15.72
CA PHE A 235 -6.75 -3.67 15.35
C PHE A 235 -5.49 -3.63 16.19
N THR A 236 -5.32 -2.59 16.96
CA THR A 236 -4.10 -2.32 17.71
C THR A 236 -4.22 -2.67 19.19
N GLN A 237 -3.07 -2.92 19.76
CA GLN A 237 -2.79 -2.97 21.18
C GLN A 237 -1.84 -1.84 21.53
N TYR A 238 -1.89 -1.40 22.77
CA TYR A 238 -0.95 -0.43 23.31
C TYR A 238 -0.29 -0.92 24.61
N ASP A 239 0.87 -0.38 24.90
CA ASP A 239 1.59 -0.58 26.18
C ASP A 239 2.08 0.75 26.73
N VAL A 240 1.90 0.92 28.04
CA VAL A 240 2.40 2.06 28.83
C VAL A 240 3.21 1.58 30.05
N SER A 241 3.48 0.29 30.11
CA SER A 241 4.09 -0.36 31.29
C SER A 241 5.58 -0.67 31.10
N ALA A 242 6.06 -0.72 29.86
CA ALA A 242 7.44 -1.05 29.56
C ALA A 242 8.43 -0.20 30.36
N THR A 243 9.43 -0.84 30.99
CA THR A 243 10.38 -0.16 31.86
C THR A 243 11.64 0.31 31.14
N SER A 244 12.06 -0.40 30.11
CA SER A 244 13.20 -0.08 29.27
C SER A 244 13.04 -0.71 27.89
N TYR A 245 13.92 -0.34 26.96
CA TYR A 245 13.98 -0.97 25.65
C TYR A 245 15.42 -1.11 25.17
N THR A 246 15.65 -1.99 24.22
CA THR A 246 16.93 -2.19 23.56
C THR A 246 16.72 -2.42 22.06
N GLY A 247 17.70 -2.03 21.24
CA GLY A 247 17.63 -2.17 19.79
C GLY A 247 16.53 -1.32 19.17
N GLY A 248 16.04 -1.76 18.02
CA GLY A 248 15.09 -1.02 17.20
C GLY A 248 15.77 -0.02 16.27
N THR A 249 14.97 0.67 15.48
CA THR A 249 15.43 1.72 14.55
C THR A 249 14.77 3.04 14.91
N ASP A 250 15.57 4.06 15.14
CA ASP A 250 15.08 5.42 15.35
C ASP A 250 14.56 5.97 14.01
N ILE A 251 13.28 6.30 13.93
CA ILE A 251 12.66 6.87 12.71
C ILE A 251 12.43 8.37 12.81
N ASP A 252 12.36 8.88 14.04
CA ASP A 252 12.29 10.31 14.31
C ASP A 252 12.86 10.60 15.71
N SER A 253 13.40 11.81 15.90
CA SER A 253 13.90 12.24 17.17
C SER A 253 13.95 13.76 17.26
N GLY A 254 13.82 14.30 18.46
CA GLY A 254 13.89 15.72 18.70
C GLY A 254 13.80 16.06 20.17
N PHE A 255 13.43 17.30 20.46
CA PHE A 255 13.34 17.79 21.82
C PHE A 255 12.10 18.66 22.05
N VAL A 256 11.60 18.62 23.26
CA VAL A 256 10.50 19.45 23.76
C VAL A 256 11.08 20.43 24.77
N ILE A 257 10.98 21.73 24.48
CA ILE A 257 11.53 22.79 25.30
C ILE A 257 10.61 23.06 26.50
N SER A 258 11.19 23.25 27.69
CA SER A 258 10.45 23.66 28.88
C SER A 258 9.82 25.06 28.71
N GLY A 259 8.60 25.25 29.25
CA GLY A 259 7.90 26.54 29.23
C GLY A 259 7.04 26.82 28.00
N GLY A 260 7.09 25.99 26.99
CA GLY A 260 6.10 25.96 25.92
C GLY A 260 5.07 24.86 26.20
N GLY A 261 3.79 25.10 26.02
CA GLY A 261 2.78 24.03 26.05
C GLY A 261 3.26 22.87 25.17
N GLY A 262 2.93 21.63 25.55
CA GLY A 262 3.42 20.41 24.92
C GLY A 262 3.46 20.53 23.39
N THR A 263 4.62 20.27 22.83
CA THR A 263 4.78 20.37 21.37
C THR A 263 4.24 19.10 20.73
N GLY A 264 3.11 19.21 20.08
CA GLY A 264 2.60 18.15 19.22
C GLY A 264 3.45 18.08 17.94
N ILE A 265 3.92 16.90 17.59
CA ILE A 265 4.68 16.68 16.37
C ILE A 265 3.77 15.91 15.42
N ARG A 266 3.47 16.54 14.30
CA ARG A 266 2.74 15.89 13.23
C ARG A 266 3.76 15.17 12.36
N LEU A 267 3.57 13.87 12.15
CA LEU A 267 4.33 13.16 11.13
C LEU A 267 3.94 13.75 9.77
N ASP A 268 4.94 14.23 9.03
CA ASP A 268 4.71 14.83 7.73
C ASP A 268 4.13 13.78 6.77
N LYS A 269 3.21 14.21 5.90
CA LYS A 269 2.53 13.32 4.93
C LYS A 269 3.49 12.61 3.98
N ASP A 270 4.69 13.16 3.81
CA ASP A 270 5.68 12.60 2.89
C ASP A 270 6.52 11.47 3.51
N THR A 271 6.46 11.31 4.84
CA THR A 271 7.13 10.22 5.56
C THR A 271 6.09 9.34 6.26
N VAL A 272 5.35 8.58 5.48
CA VAL A 272 4.35 7.65 6.05
C VAL A 272 5.08 6.42 6.58
N TYR A 273 5.26 6.34 7.89
CA TYR A 273 5.62 5.10 8.55
C TYR A 273 4.38 4.24 8.75
N GLN A 274 4.41 3.04 8.22
CA GLN A 274 3.34 2.07 8.38
C GLN A 274 3.74 1.02 9.41
N ILE A 275 2.88 0.79 10.41
CA ILE A 275 3.00 -0.38 11.27
C ILE A 275 2.30 -1.53 10.55
N GLY A 276 3.06 -2.56 10.27
CA GLY A 276 2.60 -3.74 9.57
C GLY A 276 2.97 -5.02 10.31
N ARG A 277 3.29 -6.03 9.55
CA ARG A 277 3.75 -7.33 10.05
C ARG A 277 5.10 -7.69 9.45
N SER A 278 5.84 -8.56 10.13
CA SER A 278 7.08 -9.13 9.60
C SER A 278 6.86 -9.76 8.23
N SER A 279 7.93 -9.90 7.45
CA SER A 279 7.89 -10.55 6.13
C SER A 279 7.31 -11.96 6.14
N LEU A 280 7.41 -12.67 7.25
CA LEU A 280 6.79 -13.98 7.45
C LEU A 280 5.33 -13.90 7.94
N GLY A 281 4.81 -12.68 8.19
CA GLY A 281 3.41 -12.46 8.55
C GLY A 281 2.99 -12.93 9.94
N THR A 282 3.94 -13.24 10.82
CA THR A 282 3.67 -13.85 12.12
C THR A 282 3.80 -12.89 13.30
N VAL A 283 4.49 -11.77 13.12
CA VAL A 283 4.77 -10.80 14.17
C VAL A 283 4.45 -9.39 13.69
N SER A 284 3.79 -8.60 14.55
CA SER A 284 3.55 -7.19 14.29
C SER A 284 4.82 -6.37 14.49
N ASP A 285 5.01 -5.36 13.66
CA ASP A 285 5.89 -4.26 13.99
C ASP A 285 5.40 -3.54 15.24
N THR A 286 6.33 -2.97 15.98
CA THR A 286 6.05 -2.18 17.18
C THR A 286 6.57 -0.77 16.98
N LEU A 287 5.78 0.23 17.33
CA LEU A 287 6.19 1.63 17.35
C LEU A 287 6.18 2.13 18.79
N THR A 288 7.31 2.66 19.22
CA THR A 288 7.52 3.12 20.60
C THR A 288 7.95 4.58 20.63
N LEU A 289 7.26 5.38 21.43
CA LEU A 289 7.69 6.73 21.80
C LEU A 289 8.47 6.64 23.10
N ALA A 290 9.75 6.94 23.03
CA ALA A 290 10.67 6.98 24.16
C ALA A 290 11.12 8.41 24.46
N VAL A 291 11.31 8.73 25.73
CA VAL A 291 11.69 10.07 26.19
C VAL A 291 12.83 10.00 27.20
N ALA A 292 13.73 10.96 27.13
CA ALA A 292 14.83 11.14 28.07
C ALA A 292 14.87 12.58 28.62
N ALA A 293 15.23 12.71 29.86
CA ALA A 293 15.49 14.04 30.46
C ALA A 293 16.97 14.20 30.81
N PRO A 294 17.52 15.44 30.72
CA PRO A 294 18.89 15.73 31.14
C PRO A 294 19.08 15.67 32.64
N ILE A 295 17.99 15.65 33.43
CA ILE A 295 17.97 15.61 34.88
C ILE A 295 17.13 14.41 35.32
N ALA A 296 17.61 13.64 36.30
CA ALA A 296 16.90 12.51 36.84
C ALA A 296 15.59 12.89 37.56
N ASN A 297 14.69 11.90 37.69
CA ASN A 297 13.40 12.01 38.40
C ASN A 297 12.46 13.06 37.82
N LYS A 298 12.49 13.24 36.52
CA LYS A 298 11.54 14.06 35.76
C LYS A 298 10.45 13.19 35.14
N ALA A 299 9.26 13.76 35.00
CA ALA A 299 8.13 13.04 34.43
C ALA A 299 7.70 13.62 33.10
N ALA A 300 7.33 12.72 32.17
CA ALA A 300 6.82 13.09 30.86
C ALA A 300 5.53 12.34 30.53
N LEU A 301 4.69 12.98 29.72
CA LEU A 301 3.47 12.46 29.13
C LEU A 301 3.70 12.17 27.66
N ALA A 302 2.92 11.24 27.11
CA ALA A 302 2.94 10.92 25.70
C ALA A 302 1.52 10.70 25.17
N GLN A 303 1.33 10.99 23.88
CA GLN A 303 0.13 10.68 23.11
C GLN A 303 0.53 10.19 21.73
N MET A 304 -0.23 9.25 21.18
CA MET A 304 -0.18 8.85 19.78
C MET A 304 -1.57 8.83 19.19
N THR A 305 -1.65 9.22 17.91
CA THR A 305 -2.86 9.13 17.08
C THR A 305 -2.50 8.44 15.77
N TRP A 306 -3.37 7.57 15.31
CA TRP A 306 -3.18 6.84 14.06
C TRP A 306 -4.50 6.54 13.36
N ILE A 307 -4.41 6.10 12.13
CA ILE A 307 -5.53 5.60 11.34
C ILE A 307 -5.35 4.10 11.13
N GLU A 308 -6.37 3.33 11.39
CA GLU A 308 -6.43 1.89 11.12
C GLU A 308 -7.19 1.64 9.84
N GLN A 309 -6.60 0.88 8.91
CA GLN A 309 -7.20 0.48 7.64
C GLN A 309 -7.21 -1.05 7.53
N ARG A 310 -8.32 -1.57 7.00
CA ARG A 310 -8.49 -3.01 6.72
C ARG A 310 -8.16 -3.32 5.28
#